data_f6ac671129cc099b52015d8b6c4f37c8
#
_entry.id   f6ac671129cc099b52015d8b6c4f37c8
#
_cell.length_a   1.000
_cell.length_b   1.000
_cell.length_c   1.000
_cell.angle_alpha   90.00
_cell.angle_beta   90.00
_cell.angle_gamma   90.00
#
_symmetry.space_group_name_H-M   'P 1'
#
loop_
_entity.id
_entity.type
_entity.pdbx_description
1 polymer ?
#
loop_
_entity_poly.entity_id
_entity_poly.type
_entity_poly.pdbx_seq_one_letter_code
_entity_poly.pdbx_strand_id
1 'polypeptide(L)'
;MSDPVRLLVCDDHVVVRAGLLALLGSTPGIEVVGEAGTGDEAVALAAKLTPDVVLMDLQLGEGIDGVEATRRITTAPPEAGPHPHVLVLTTYDTDADITRAIEAGATGYLLKAERPEELFAAIQAAAEGRTTLSPPVASRVMARMRSPRPSLTDRERDILAQLAQGLGNRDIARALFISEATVKTHLGRIYDKLGVDTRAGAVAVAKEQRLLG
;
A
#
# COMPACT_ATOMS: atom_id res chain seq x y z
N MET A 1 4.85 2.88 35.07
CA MET A 1 4.42 3.71 33.91
C MET A 1 5.11 3.06 32.73
N SER A 2 4.36 2.65 31.72
CA SER A 2 4.97 2.11 30.50
C SER A 2 5.73 3.25 29.78
N ASP A 3 6.84 2.93 29.13
CA ASP A 3 7.57 3.89 28.31
C ASP A 3 6.66 4.40 27.17
N PRO A 4 6.82 5.66 26.74
CA PRO A 4 6.02 6.20 25.64
C PRO A 4 6.34 5.47 24.34
N VAL A 5 5.33 5.28 23.49
CA VAL A 5 5.50 4.72 22.15
C VAL A 5 6.28 5.71 21.28
N ARG A 6 7.42 5.28 20.78
CA ARG A 6 8.30 6.06 19.90
C ARG A 6 7.78 6.01 18.47
N LEU A 7 7.36 7.15 17.95
CA LEU A 7 6.65 7.28 16.68
C LEU A 7 7.46 8.08 15.66
N LEU A 8 7.64 7.53 14.46
CA LEU A 8 8.10 8.25 13.28
C LEU A 8 6.89 8.59 12.40
N VAL A 9 6.76 9.85 11.96
CA VAL A 9 5.67 10.30 11.08
C VAL A 9 6.21 10.54 9.68
N CYS A 10 5.59 9.92 8.66
CA CYS A 10 5.93 10.13 7.25
C CYS A 10 4.70 10.56 6.44
N ASP A 11 4.74 11.78 5.89
CA ASP A 11 3.69 12.38 5.06
C ASP A 11 4.32 13.48 4.19
N ASP A 12 4.09 13.51 2.88
CA ASP A 12 4.67 14.52 1.99
C ASP A 12 3.97 15.89 2.10
N HIS A 13 2.73 15.91 2.58
CA HIS A 13 1.97 17.13 2.78
C HIS A 13 2.39 17.87 4.06
N VAL A 14 3.15 18.93 3.92
CA VAL A 14 3.70 19.73 5.05
C VAL A 14 2.63 20.14 6.07
N VAL A 15 1.45 20.57 5.61
CA VAL A 15 0.35 21.01 6.50
C VAL A 15 -0.25 19.84 7.28
N VAL A 16 -0.44 18.68 6.62
CA VAL A 16 -0.95 17.47 7.27
C VAL A 16 0.06 16.97 8.30
N ARG A 17 1.33 16.89 7.92
CA ARG A 17 2.42 16.46 8.80
C ARG A 17 2.51 17.37 10.03
N ALA A 18 2.49 18.71 9.85
CA ALA A 18 2.51 19.65 10.96
C ALA A 18 1.30 19.48 11.90
N GLY A 19 0.11 19.22 11.35
CA GLY A 19 -1.09 18.94 12.12
C GLY A 19 -0.97 17.65 12.94
N LEU A 20 -0.46 16.57 12.34
CA LEU A 20 -0.18 15.30 13.03
C LEU A 20 0.83 15.47 14.15
N LEU A 21 1.93 16.20 13.91
CA LEU A 21 2.96 16.47 14.93
C LEU A 21 2.39 17.25 16.12
N ALA A 22 1.58 18.28 15.88
CA ALA A 22 0.93 19.04 16.94
C ALA A 22 -0.05 18.19 17.76
N LEU A 23 -0.84 17.36 17.09
CA LEU A 23 -1.82 16.46 17.71
C LEU A 23 -1.14 15.38 18.55
N LEU A 24 -0.17 14.68 17.98
CA LEU A 24 0.52 13.54 18.59
C LEU A 24 1.49 13.96 19.69
N GLY A 25 2.19 15.11 19.50
CA GLY A 25 3.12 15.66 20.49
C GLY A 25 2.46 16.13 21.79
N SER A 26 1.12 16.36 21.78
CA SER A 26 0.35 16.68 22.98
C SER A 26 -0.32 15.44 23.63
N THR A 27 -0.14 14.25 23.03
CA THR A 27 -0.85 13.04 23.47
C THR A 27 0.00 12.25 24.49
N PRO A 28 -0.46 12.04 25.73
CA PRO A 28 0.27 11.26 26.70
C PRO A 28 0.53 9.83 26.22
N GLY A 29 1.75 9.33 26.45
CA GLY A 29 2.15 7.98 26.05
C GLY A 29 2.58 7.82 24.60
N ILE A 30 2.71 8.90 23.84
CA ILE A 30 3.30 8.94 22.49
C ILE A 30 4.46 9.94 22.48
N GLU A 31 5.60 9.54 21.92
CA GLU A 31 6.76 10.40 21.68
C GLU A 31 7.08 10.39 20.19
N VAL A 32 6.92 11.54 19.52
CA VAL A 32 7.33 11.68 18.12
C VAL A 32 8.85 11.85 18.08
N VAL A 33 9.55 10.81 17.62
CA VAL A 33 11.02 10.78 17.55
C VAL A 33 11.59 11.30 16.23
N GLY A 34 10.75 11.49 15.22
CA GLY A 34 11.18 12.03 13.92
C GLY A 34 10.02 12.26 12.97
N GLU A 35 10.32 13.00 11.89
CA GLU A 35 9.40 13.22 10.78
C GLU A 35 10.14 13.03 9.45
N ALA A 36 9.43 12.59 8.42
CA ALA A 36 9.90 12.38 7.06
C ALA A 36 8.90 12.97 6.05
N GLY A 37 9.39 13.55 4.98
CA GLY A 37 8.59 14.05 3.86
C GLY A 37 8.60 13.10 2.64
N THR A 38 9.48 12.08 2.65
CA THR A 38 9.63 11.12 1.55
C THR A 38 9.79 9.70 2.08
N GLY A 39 9.53 8.70 1.24
CA GLY A 39 9.71 7.30 1.60
C GLY A 39 11.17 6.93 1.88
N ASP A 40 12.11 7.50 1.13
CA ASP A 40 13.53 7.26 1.34
C ASP A 40 14.02 7.83 2.68
N GLU A 41 13.55 9.03 3.07
CA GLU A 41 13.81 9.60 4.40
C GLU A 41 13.22 8.72 5.51
N ALA A 42 11.99 8.23 5.33
CA ALA A 42 11.34 7.36 6.31
C ALA A 42 12.13 6.08 6.55
N VAL A 43 12.63 5.43 5.49
CA VAL A 43 13.48 4.23 5.60
C VAL A 43 14.78 4.54 6.35
N ALA A 44 15.46 5.64 5.99
CA ALA A 44 16.72 6.04 6.63
C ALA A 44 16.52 6.39 8.11
N LEU A 45 15.45 7.13 8.45
CA LEU A 45 15.13 7.51 9.83
C LEU A 45 14.65 6.33 10.65
N ALA A 46 13.88 5.40 10.09
CA ALA A 46 13.46 4.18 10.78
C ALA A 46 14.68 3.35 11.24
N ALA A 47 15.67 3.18 10.36
CA ALA A 47 16.91 2.49 10.71
C ALA A 47 17.74 3.21 11.76
N LYS A 48 17.77 4.55 11.72
CA LYS A 48 18.58 5.38 12.64
C LYS A 48 17.94 5.54 14.01
N LEU A 49 16.62 5.78 14.05
CA LEU A 49 15.90 6.14 15.27
C LEU A 49 15.30 4.94 15.97
N THR A 50 15.16 3.81 15.28
CA THR A 50 14.52 2.58 15.80
C THR A 50 13.20 2.90 16.51
N PRO A 51 12.20 3.50 15.82
CA PRO A 51 10.90 3.78 16.42
C PRO A 51 10.14 2.48 16.68
N ASP A 52 9.16 2.50 17.59
CA ASP A 52 8.24 1.38 17.78
C ASP A 52 7.22 1.30 16.63
N VAL A 53 6.76 2.48 16.18
CA VAL A 53 5.74 2.60 15.13
C VAL A 53 6.17 3.63 14.10
N VAL A 54 5.95 3.34 12.83
CA VAL A 54 6.01 4.30 11.72
C VAL A 54 4.60 4.58 11.22
N LEU A 55 4.15 5.83 11.31
CA LEU A 55 2.93 6.29 10.71
C LEU A 55 3.25 6.70 9.27
N MET A 56 2.71 5.98 8.29
CA MET A 56 3.12 6.05 6.89
C MET A 56 2.00 6.47 5.97
N ASP A 57 2.13 7.57 5.24
CA ASP A 57 1.28 7.83 4.09
C ASP A 57 1.70 6.95 2.90
N LEU A 58 0.74 6.47 2.13
CA LEU A 58 1.01 5.68 0.92
C LEU A 58 1.41 6.55 -0.27
N GLN A 59 0.85 7.75 -0.37
CA GLN A 59 1.13 8.65 -1.48
C GLN A 59 2.19 9.67 -1.07
N LEU A 60 3.41 9.40 -1.47
CA LEU A 60 4.55 10.27 -1.29
C LEU A 60 5.00 10.77 -2.67
N GLY A 61 5.14 12.09 -2.81
CA GLY A 61 5.32 12.74 -4.12
C GLY A 61 6.66 12.45 -4.80
N GLU A 62 7.74 12.30 -4.03
CA GLU A 62 9.09 12.08 -4.56
C GLU A 62 9.72 10.80 -4.02
N GLY A 63 10.54 10.13 -4.85
CA GLY A 63 11.25 8.92 -4.48
C GLY A 63 10.36 7.68 -4.48
N ILE A 64 10.57 6.81 -3.51
CA ILE A 64 9.75 5.59 -3.34
C ILE A 64 8.39 5.92 -2.72
N ASP A 65 7.34 5.20 -3.13
CA ASP A 65 6.00 5.32 -2.52
C ASP A 65 5.97 4.70 -1.11
N GLY A 66 4.90 5.00 -0.34
CA GLY A 66 4.77 4.51 1.03
C GLY A 66 4.65 2.99 1.13
N VAL A 67 4.20 2.30 0.06
CA VAL A 67 4.17 0.83 0.02
C VAL A 67 5.57 0.26 -0.07
N GLU A 68 6.42 0.80 -0.94
CA GLU A 68 7.80 0.36 -1.08
C GLU A 68 8.62 0.73 0.18
N ALA A 69 8.37 1.91 0.76
CA ALA A 69 8.98 2.30 2.04
C ALA A 69 8.58 1.32 3.16
N THR A 70 7.30 0.97 3.26
CA THR A 70 6.79 -0.04 4.20
C THR A 70 7.53 -1.36 4.03
N ARG A 71 7.63 -1.87 2.79
CA ARG A 71 8.33 -3.12 2.50
C ARG A 71 9.78 -3.08 2.96
N ARG A 72 10.53 -2.02 2.65
CA ARG A 72 11.94 -1.89 3.05
C ARG A 72 12.11 -1.84 4.57
N ILE A 73 11.20 -1.15 5.26
CA ILE A 73 11.22 -1.07 6.72
C ILE A 73 10.94 -2.43 7.37
N THR A 74 9.93 -3.17 6.86
CA THR A 74 9.49 -4.43 7.46
C THR A 74 10.35 -5.64 7.07
N THR A 75 11.16 -5.53 5.99
CA THR A 75 12.05 -6.60 5.51
C THR A 75 13.53 -6.28 5.70
N ALA A 76 13.88 -5.25 6.46
CA ALA A 76 15.27 -4.91 6.75
C ALA A 76 16.01 -6.12 7.39
N PRO A 77 17.34 -6.24 7.23
CA PRO A 77 18.08 -7.34 7.84
C PRO A 77 17.93 -7.34 9.37
N PRO A 78 17.86 -8.53 10.03
CA PRO A 78 17.69 -8.65 11.49
C PRO A 78 18.80 -7.96 12.32
N GLU A 79 19.97 -7.74 11.70
CA GLU A 79 21.11 -7.05 12.31
C GLU A 79 20.83 -5.57 12.59
N ALA A 80 19.79 -5.00 11.92
CA ALA A 80 19.36 -3.62 12.15
C ALA A 80 18.51 -3.44 13.44
N GLY A 81 18.20 -4.53 14.15
CA GLY A 81 17.34 -4.53 15.35
C GLY A 81 15.90 -4.96 15.06
N PRO A 82 15.00 -4.85 16.05
CA PRO A 82 13.59 -5.16 15.84
C PRO A 82 12.98 -4.21 14.82
N HIS A 83 12.16 -4.76 13.92
CA HIS A 83 11.47 -3.96 12.91
C HIS A 83 10.36 -3.12 13.56
N PRO A 84 10.25 -1.84 13.25
CA PRO A 84 9.11 -1.06 13.67
C PRO A 84 7.82 -1.57 13.02
N HIS A 85 6.72 -1.44 13.72
CA HIS A 85 5.40 -1.68 13.16
C HIS A 85 5.00 -0.52 12.24
N VAL A 86 4.49 -0.83 11.05
CA VAL A 86 4.06 0.22 10.13
C VAL A 86 2.54 0.34 10.16
N LEU A 87 2.04 1.51 10.59
CA LEU A 87 0.65 1.89 10.58
C LEU A 87 0.41 2.84 9.40
N VAL A 88 -0.32 2.38 8.39
CA VAL A 88 -0.68 3.21 7.24
C VAL A 88 -1.74 4.21 7.64
N LEU A 89 -1.54 5.49 7.28
CA LEU A 89 -2.50 6.58 7.43
C LEU A 89 -2.63 7.34 6.12
N THR A 90 -3.73 7.16 5.39
CA THR A 90 -3.90 7.70 4.03
C THR A 90 -5.31 8.22 3.76
N THR A 91 -5.46 9.06 2.75
CA THR A 91 -6.78 9.49 2.25
C THR A 91 -7.40 8.48 1.30
N TYR A 92 -6.64 7.50 0.83
CA TYR A 92 -7.06 6.53 -0.20
C TYR A 92 -7.38 5.18 0.42
N ASP A 93 -8.46 4.58 -0.08
CA ASP A 93 -8.98 3.31 0.40
C ASP A 93 -9.27 2.32 -0.74
N THR A 94 -8.52 2.39 -1.85
CA THR A 94 -8.73 1.43 -2.93
C THR A 94 -8.33 0.02 -2.50
N ASP A 95 -9.05 -0.99 -3.00
CA ASP A 95 -8.75 -2.40 -2.68
C ASP A 95 -7.31 -2.78 -3.06
N ALA A 96 -6.76 -2.14 -4.11
CA ALA A 96 -5.40 -2.37 -4.56
C ALA A 96 -4.38 -1.82 -3.55
N ASP A 97 -4.58 -0.59 -3.05
CA ASP A 97 -3.67 0.04 -2.10
C ASP A 97 -3.68 -0.68 -0.75
N ILE A 98 -4.87 -1.06 -0.26
CA ILE A 98 -5.02 -1.86 0.96
C ILE A 98 -4.24 -3.18 0.83
N THR A 99 -4.42 -3.89 -0.29
CA THR A 99 -3.73 -5.17 -0.51
C THR A 99 -2.22 -5.00 -0.57
N ARG A 100 -1.74 -4.03 -1.36
CA ARG A 100 -0.31 -3.75 -1.51
C ARG A 100 0.35 -3.40 -0.17
N ALA A 101 -0.33 -2.61 0.67
CA ALA A 101 0.17 -2.25 1.99
C ALA A 101 0.26 -3.46 2.93
N ILE A 102 -0.76 -4.32 2.95
CA ILE A 102 -0.76 -5.56 3.75
C ILE A 102 0.34 -6.52 3.27
N GLU A 103 0.47 -6.72 1.95
CA GLU A 103 1.53 -7.55 1.35
C GLU A 103 2.94 -6.98 1.60
N ALA A 104 3.07 -5.67 1.78
CA ALA A 104 4.32 -5.02 2.17
C ALA A 104 4.63 -5.15 3.67
N GLY A 105 3.75 -5.75 4.46
CA GLY A 105 3.95 -6.00 5.90
C GLY A 105 3.39 -4.92 6.83
N ALA A 106 2.47 -4.06 6.35
CA ALA A 106 1.81 -3.10 7.23
C ALA A 106 1.06 -3.80 8.37
N THR A 107 1.28 -3.35 9.60
CA THR A 107 0.61 -3.85 10.81
C THR A 107 -0.82 -3.33 10.93
N GLY A 108 -1.11 -2.13 10.37
CA GLY A 108 -2.43 -1.55 10.41
C GLY A 108 -2.68 -0.58 9.26
N TYR A 109 -3.96 -0.22 9.07
CA TYR A 109 -4.40 0.67 7.99
C TYR A 109 -5.56 1.54 8.45
N LEU A 110 -5.36 2.84 8.45
CA LEU A 110 -6.36 3.85 8.83
C LEU A 110 -6.56 4.86 7.70
N LEU A 111 -7.73 5.46 7.68
CA LEU A 111 -8.01 6.63 6.85
C LEU A 111 -7.70 7.92 7.62
N LYS A 112 -7.16 8.94 6.93
CA LYS A 112 -6.92 10.28 7.52
C LYS A 112 -8.20 10.97 8.00
N ALA A 113 -9.38 10.45 7.63
CA ALA A 113 -10.67 10.93 8.08
C ALA A 113 -11.12 10.35 9.43
N GLU A 114 -10.36 9.43 10.01
CA GLU A 114 -10.69 8.85 11.33
C GLU A 114 -10.51 9.88 12.45
N ARG A 115 -11.22 9.65 13.56
CA ARG A 115 -11.13 10.53 14.73
C ARG A 115 -9.77 10.39 15.42
N PRO A 116 -9.27 11.45 16.07
CA PRO A 116 -8.01 11.42 16.79
C PRO A 116 -7.89 10.25 17.79
N GLU A 117 -8.97 9.94 18.50
CA GLU A 117 -8.99 8.87 19.50
C GLU A 117 -8.73 7.49 18.86
N GLU A 118 -9.24 7.27 17.63
CA GLU A 118 -9.03 6.03 16.88
C GLU A 118 -7.59 5.92 16.38
N LEU A 119 -7.00 7.04 15.95
CA LEU A 119 -5.57 7.09 15.59
C LEU A 119 -4.69 6.76 16.80
N PHE A 120 -4.96 7.34 17.97
CA PHE A 120 -4.18 7.06 19.18
C PHE A 120 -4.29 5.59 19.60
N ALA A 121 -5.51 5.05 19.60
CA ALA A 121 -5.74 3.64 19.91
C ALA A 121 -5.02 2.71 18.93
N ALA A 122 -4.99 3.07 17.64
CA ALA A 122 -4.31 2.29 16.62
C ALA A 122 -2.78 2.33 16.75
N ILE A 123 -2.21 3.49 17.12
CA ILE A 123 -0.76 3.62 17.39
C ILE A 123 -0.37 2.71 18.57
N GLN A 124 -1.13 2.74 19.68
CA GLN A 124 -0.88 1.88 20.85
C GLN A 124 -1.01 0.40 20.47
N ALA A 125 -2.05 0.04 19.73
CA ALA A 125 -2.24 -1.34 19.29
C ALA A 125 -1.11 -1.81 18.35
N ALA A 126 -0.66 -0.95 17.42
CA ALA A 126 0.45 -1.27 16.53
C ALA A 126 1.75 -1.47 17.29
N ALA A 127 2.06 -0.67 18.31
CA ALA A 127 3.23 -0.83 19.16
C ALA A 127 3.25 -2.19 19.90
N GLU A 128 2.08 -2.74 20.18
CA GLU A 128 1.93 -4.09 20.76
C GLU A 128 1.90 -5.21 19.71
N GLY A 129 2.13 -4.90 18.43
CA GLY A 129 2.06 -5.85 17.31
C GLY A 129 0.64 -6.30 16.95
N ARG A 130 -0.40 -5.60 17.43
CA ARG A 130 -1.79 -5.91 17.12
C ARG A 130 -2.22 -5.24 15.83
N THR A 131 -2.84 -6.01 14.94
CA THR A 131 -3.39 -5.47 13.68
C THR A 131 -4.59 -4.57 13.94
N THR A 132 -4.59 -3.37 13.34
CA THR A 132 -5.69 -2.41 13.42
C THR A 132 -6.12 -1.98 12.01
N LEU A 133 -7.40 -2.12 11.72
CA LEU A 133 -7.99 -1.67 10.47
C LEU A 133 -9.17 -0.76 10.78
N SER A 134 -9.29 0.38 10.10
CA SER A 134 -10.51 1.18 10.20
C SER A 134 -11.73 0.39 9.70
N PRO A 135 -12.94 0.65 10.18
CA PRO A 135 -14.13 -0.13 9.82
C PRO A 135 -14.38 -0.23 8.32
N PRO A 136 -14.21 0.83 7.50
CA PRO A 136 -14.33 0.71 6.05
C PRO A 136 -13.29 -0.23 5.45
N VAL A 137 -12.02 -0.14 5.90
CA VAL A 137 -10.93 -0.99 5.44
C VAL A 137 -11.15 -2.44 5.83
N ALA A 138 -11.54 -2.70 7.08
CA ALA A 138 -11.86 -4.04 7.55
C ALA A 138 -12.98 -4.69 6.73
N SER A 139 -14.03 -3.94 6.40
CA SER A 139 -15.13 -4.41 5.56
C SER A 139 -14.66 -4.82 4.16
N ARG A 140 -13.76 -4.05 3.55
CA ARG A 140 -13.18 -4.36 2.22
C ARG A 140 -12.28 -5.59 2.26
N VAL A 141 -11.41 -5.69 3.25
CA VAL A 141 -10.55 -6.87 3.45
C VAL A 141 -11.40 -8.13 3.62
N MET A 142 -12.45 -8.07 4.45
CA MET A 142 -13.37 -9.20 4.65
C MET A 142 -14.16 -9.55 3.38
N ALA A 143 -14.61 -8.55 2.61
CA ALA A 143 -15.28 -8.78 1.33
C ALA A 143 -14.34 -9.49 0.34
N ARG A 144 -13.06 -9.07 0.28
CA ARG A 144 -12.04 -9.69 -0.57
C ARG A 144 -11.73 -11.13 -0.15
N MET A 145 -11.65 -11.41 1.14
CA MET A 145 -11.46 -12.78 1.66
C MET A 145 -12.63 -13.71 1.29
N ARG A 146 -13.85 -13.17 1.27
CA ARG A 146 -15.07 -13.94 0.89
C ARG A 146 -15.20 -14.15 -0.61
N SER A 147 -14.69 -13.23 -1.41
CA SER A 147 -14.74 -13.24 -2.86
C SER A 147 -13.39 -12.78 -3.43
N PRO A 148 -12.35 -13.64 -3.36
CA PRO A 148 -11.05 -13.27 -3.91
C PRO A 148 -11.23 -13.03 -5.41
N ARG A 149 -10.98 -11.78 -5.85
CA ARG A 149 -10.92 -11.51 -7.29
C ARG A 149 -9.78 -12.33 -7.86
N PRO A 150 -10.03 -13.14 -8.91
CA PRO A 150 -8.96 -13.93 -9.52
C PRO A 150 -7.85 -12.97 -9.99
N SER A 151 -6.66 -13.09 -9.40
CA SER A 151 -5.50 -12.32 -9.82
C SER A 151 -5.10 -12.68 -11.25
N LEU A 152 -4.59 -11.70 -12.00
CA LEU A 152 -3.99 -11.98 -13.29
C LEU A 152 -2.74 -12.83 -13.10
N THR A 153 -2.61 -13.90 -13.90
CA THR A 153 -1.36 -14.68 -13.99
C THR A 153 -0.28 -13.82 -14.66
N ASP A 154 0.98 -14.19 -14.52
CA ASP A 154 2.09 -13.47 -15.17
C ASP A 154 1.87 -13.37 -16.68
N ARG A 155 1.38 -14.45 -17.30
CA ARG A 155 1.06 -14.47 -18.72
C ARG A 155 -0.07 -13.51 -19.10
N GLU A 156 -1.09 -13.39 -18.26
CA GLU A 156 -2.16 -12.43 -18.46
C GLU A 156 -1.69 -10.99 -18.26
N ARG A 157 -0.75 -10.74 -17.33
CA ARG A 157 -0.11 -9.43 -17.18
C ARG A 157 0.73 -9.06 -18.41
N ASP A 158 1.54 -10.00 -18.96
CA ASP A 158 2.30 -9.77 -20.18
C ASP A 158 1.37 -9.36 -21.34
N ILE A 159 0.27 -10.09 -21.53
CA ILE A 159 -0.70 -9.81 -22.59
C ILE A 159 -1.36 -8.45 -22.35
N LEU A 160 -1.75 -8.13 -21.12
CA LEU A 160 -2.38 -6.86 -20.76
C LEU A 160 -1.42 -5.67 -20.97
N ALA A 161 -0.14 -5.83 -20.68
CA ALA A 161 0.89 -4.82 -20.92
C ALA A 161 1.03 -4.52 -22.43
N GLN A 162 1.09 -5.55 -23.27
CA GLN A 162 1.12 -5.38 -24.73
C GLN A 162 -0.19 -4.75 -25.27
N LEU A 163 -1.34 -5.13 -24.67
CA LEU A 163 -2.63 -4.55 -24.97
C LEU A 163 -2.66 -3.03 -24.71
N ALA A 164 -2.09 -2.62 -23.56
CA ALA A 164 -2.02 -1.22 -23.16
C ALA A 164 -1.10 -0.37 -24.05
N GLN A 165 -0.12 -1.00 -24.71
CA GLN A 165 0.72 -0.38 -25.73
C GLN A 165 -0.01 -0.24 -27.09
N GLY A 166 -1.26 -0.73 -27.20
CA GLY A 166 -2.05 -0.62 -28.42
C GLY A 166 -1.85 -1.75 -29.43
N LEU A 167 -1.07 -2.80 -29.12
CA LEU A 167 -0.77 -3.88 -30.05
C LEU A 167 -2.01 -4.72 -30.34
N GLY A 168 -2.24 -5.07 -31.63
CA GLY A 168 -3.28 -6.01 -32.05
C GLY A 168 -2.97 -7.45 -31.61
N ASN A 169 -3.99 -8.34 -31.61
CA ASN A 169 -3.83 -9.73 -31.16
C ASN A 169 -2.72 -10.46 -31.89
N ARG A 170 -2.56 -10.21 -33.20
CA ARG A 170 -1.50 -10.81 -34.03
C ARG A 170 -0.09 -10.36 -33.58
N ASP A 171 0.08 -9.08 -33.23
CA ASP A 171 1.35 -8.56 -32.80
C ASP A 171 1.70 -9.00 -31.38
N ILE A 172 0.69 -9.08 -30.48
CA ILE A 172 0.81 -9.69 -29.15
C ILE A 172 1.24 -11.16 -29.30
N ALA A 173 0.57 -11.92 -30.18
CA ALA A 173 0.89 -13.32 -30.44
C ALA A 173 2.35 -13.49 -30.86
N ARG A 174 2.83 -12.62 -31.78
CA ARG A 174 4.22 -12.61 -32.25
C ARG A 174 5.19 -12.23 -31.14
N ALA A 175 4.91 -11.14 -30.41
CA ALA A 175 5.78 -10.65 -29.32
C ALA A 175 5.95 -11.69 -28.19
N LEU A 176 4.91 -12.46 -27.92
CA LEU A 176 4.88 -13.40 -26.82
C LEU A 176 5.09 -14.88 -27.25
N PHE A 177 5.39 -15.12 -28.54
CA PHE A 177 5.61 -16.45 -29.12
C PHE A 177 4.46 -17.45 -28.89
N ILE A 178 3.20 -17.02 -29.07
CA ILE A 178 2.00 -17.83 -28.94
C ILE A 178 1.06 -17.64 -30.14
N SER A 179 0.00 -18.45 -30.22
CA SER A 179 -1.02 -18.28 -31.28
C SER A 179 -1.99 -17.13 -31.00
N GLU A 180 -2.57 -16.54 -32.06
CA GLU A 180 -3.64 -15.54 -31.89
C GLU A 180 -4.86 -16.12 -31.15
N ALA A 181 -5.15 -17.40 -31.32
CA ALA A 181 -6.23 -18.09 -30.60
C ALA A 181 -5.94 -18.12 -29.08
N THR A 182 -4.68 -18.36 -28.73
CA THR A 182 -4.22 -18.32 -27.33
C THR A 182 -4.36 -16.91 -26.73
N VAL A 183 -3.99 -15.87 -27.49
CA VAL A 183 -4.18 -14.46 -27.07
C VAL A 183 -5.65 -14.18 -26.80
N LYS A 184 -6.57 -14.57 -27.73
CA LYS A 184 -8.01 -14.38 -27.56
C LYS A 184 -8.54 -15.06 -26.29
N THR A 185 -8.08 -16.29 -26.01
CA THR A 185 -8.48 -17.02 -24.80
C THR A 185 -8.03 -16.31 -23.54
N HIS A 186 -6.79 -15.81 -23.51
CA HIS A 186 -6.30 -15.04 -22.37
C HIS A 186 -7.04 -13.71 -22.22
N LEU A 187 -7.34 -13.00 -23.32
CA LEU A 187 -8.11 -11.76 -23.28
C LEU A 187 -9.49 -11.96 -22.68
N GLY A 188 -10.20 -13.04 -23.04
CA GLY A 188 -11.47 -13.38 -22.42
C GLY A 188 -11.33 -13.52 -20.90
N ARG A 189 -10.35 -14.32 -20.45
CA ARG A 189 -10.07 -14.49 -19.01
C ARG A 189 -9.66 -13.19 -18.30
N ILE A 190 -8.89 -12.34 -18.98
CA ILE A 190 -8.50 -11.01 -18.46
C ILE A 190 -9.76 -10.15 -18.29
N TYR A 191 -10.65 -10.12 -19.28
CA TYR A 191 -11.88 -9.34 -19.23
C TYR A 191 -12.79 -9.81 -18.10
N ASP A 192 -12.98 -11.12 -17.97
CA ASP A 192 -13.74 -11.72 -16.86
C ASP A 192 -13.15 -11.33 -15.50
N LYS A 193 -11.81 -11.41 -15.36
CA LYS A 193 -11.10 -11.10 -14.12
C LYS A 193 -11.15 -9.61 -13.76
N LEU A 194 -11.12 -8.73 -14.76
CA LEU A 194 -11.20 -7.27 -14.56
C LEU A 194 -12.64 -6.76 -14.49
N GLY A 195 -13.64 -7.61 -14.76
CA GLY A 195 -15.05 -7.23 -14.78
C GLY A 195 -15.40 -6.26 -15.90
N VAL A 196 -14.84 -6.44 -17.10
CA VAL A 196 -15.01 -5.58 -18.26
C VAL A 196 -15.34 -6.38 -19.51
N ASP A 197 -16.06 -5.77 -20.47
CA ASP A 197 -16.45 -6.40 -21.71
C ASP A 197 -15.67 -5.90 -22.94
N THR A 198 -14.82 -4.89 -22.74
CA THR A 198 -14.15 -4.23 -23.86
C THR A 198 -12.63 -4.11 -23.64
N ARG A 199 -11.89 -4.08 -24.75
CA ARG A 199 -10.47 -3.81 -24.80
C ARG A 199 -10.10 -2.50 -24.09
N ALA A 200 -10.85 -1.43 -24.40
CA ALA A 200 -10.62 -0.12 -23.79
C ALA A 200 -10.89 -0.13 -22.29
N GLY A 201 -11.94 -0.82 -21.85
CA GLY A 201 -12.25 -1.04 -20.44
C GLY A 201 -11.13 -1.76 -19.71
N ALA A 202 -10.57 -2.82 -20.31
CA ALA A 202 -9.46 -3.54 -19.71
C ALA A 202 -8.21 -2.68 -19.51
N VAL A 203 -7.88 -1.84 -20.50
CA VAL A 203 -6.74 -0.90 -20.40
C VAL A 203 -7.01 0.20 -19.37
N ALA A 204 -8.24 0.73 -19.29
CA ALA A 204 -8.61 1.74 -18.32
C ALA A 204 -8.49 1.20 -16.89
N VAL A 205 -9.10 0.04 -16.60
CA VAL A 205 -9.04 -0.63 -15.29
C VAL A 205 -7.60 -1.01 -14.94
N ALA A 206 -6.81 -1.48 -15.92
CA ALA A 206 -5.41 -1.83 -15.69
C ALA A 206 -4.55 -0.63 -15.29
N LYS A 207 -4.81 0.55 -15.85
CA LYS A 207 -4.14 1.81 -15.47
C LYS A 207 -4.59 2.28 -14.09
N GLU A 208 -5.90 2.28 -13.84
CA GLU A 208 -6.48 2.68 -12.56
C GLU A 208 -5.98 1.81 -11.40
N GLN A 209 -5.92 0.50 -11.61
CA GLN A 209 -5.46 -0.47 -10.61
C GLN A 209 -3.94 -0.68 -10.61
N ARG A 210 -3.19 0.10 -11.41
CA ARG A 210 -1.71 0.01 -11.55
C ARG A 210 -1.21 -1.41 -11.81
N LEU A 211 -1.93 -2.18 -12.65
CA LEU A 211 -1.57 -3.54 -13.03
C LEU A 211 -0.52 -3.60 -14.14
N LEU A 212 -0.20 -2.46 -14.73
CA LEU A 212 0.84 -2.27 -15.74
C LEU A 212 2.07 -1.76 -15.01
N GLY A 213 3.08 -2.60 -14.88
CA GLY A 213 4.39 -2.24 -14.32
C GLY A 213 5.18 -1.30 -15.23
#